data_7452ebb173bf875ec73477a8817b0b36
#
_entry.id   7452ebb173bf875ec73477a8817b0b36
#
_cell.length_a   1.000
_cell.length_b   1.000
_cell.length_c   1.000
_cell.angle_alpha   90.00
_cell.angle_beta   90.00
_cell.angle_gamma   90.00
#
_symmetry.space_group_name_H-M   'P 1'
#
loop_
_entity.id
_entity.type
_entity.pdbx_description
1 polymer ?
#
loop_
_entity_poly.entity_id
_entity_poly.type
_entity_poly.pdbx_seq_one_letter_code
_entity_poly.pdbx_strand_id
1 'polypeptide(L)'
;DEILAMVRKDAVKISVGKRAGAHHVQQEETNRLLVEHAQKGERVVRLKGGDPFVFGRGGEEVQTLHQAGIAYRIVPGITAALGATAYAGIPLTHRDCAQSALFVTGHSKHEGSQPDWQTLALSRQTLVIYMGTLKAAEIAENLMAYGRQPSTPVAVISNGTLPNQTVRTGRLKDLGLLAAEAERPALMVIGEVVALRDEMKWFGEFVECYEEAA
;
A
#
# COMPACT_ATOMS: atom_id res chain seq x y z
N ASP A 1 -14.48 4.83 6.73
CA ASP A 1 -15.89 5.17 7.02
C ASP A 1 -16.39 6.38 6.22
N GLU A 2 -15.57 7.36 5.87
CA GLU A 2 -15.94 8.56 5.11
C GLU A 2 -16.58 8.24 3.74
N ILE A 3 -15.97 7.36 2.95
CA ILE A 3 -16.54 6.94 1.66
C ILE A 3 -17.88 6.22 1.84
N LEU A 4 -18.02 5.42 2.91
CA LEU A 4 -19.27 4.73 3.22
C LEU A 4 -20.40 5.71 3.59
N ALA A 5 -20.09 6.90 4.08
CA ALA A 5 -21.07 7.94 4.36
C ALA A 5 -21.67 8.52 3.07
N MET A 6 -20.97 8.46 1.94
CA MET A 6 -21.45 8.91 0.63
C MET A 6 -22.34 7.86 -0.08
N VAL A 7 -22.37 6.63 0.41
CA VAL A 7 -23.18 5.55 -0.18
C VAL A 7 -24.65 5.80 0.11
N ARG A 8 -25.51 5.60 -0.89
CA ARG A 8 -26.97 5.72 -0.76
C ARG A 8 -27.48 4.95 0.46
N LYS A 9 -28.45 5.50 1.16
CA LYS A 9 -28.99 4.92 2.40
C LYS A 9 -29.69 3.58 2.18
N ASP A 10 -30.28 3.39 1.00
CA ASP A 10 -30.99 2.17 0.57
C ASP A 10 -30.06 1.07 -0.01
N ALA A 11 -28.77 1.35 -0.14
CA ALA A 11 -27.81 0.37 -0.62
C ALA A 11 -27.51 -0.71 0.44
N VAL A 12 -27.56 -1.98 0.04
CA VAL A 12 -27.10 -3.09 0.86
C VAL A 12 -25.57 -3.03 0.98
N LYS A 13 -25.05 -3.05 2.20
CA LYS A 13 -23.64 -2.96 2.51
C LYS A 13 -23.15 -4.30 3.07
N ILE A 14 -22.32 -5.01 2.33
CA ILE A 14 -21.74 -6.30 2.70
C ILE A 14 -20.26 -6.11 3.00
N SER A 15 -19.87 -6.33 4.24
CA SER A 15 -18.46 -6.22 4.63
C SER A 15 -17.71 -7.51 4.27
N VAL A 16 -16.73 -7.40 3.37
CA VAL A 16 -15.83 -8.49 2.98
C VAL A 16 -14.37 -8.19 3.36
N GLY A 17 -14.16 -7.09 4.09
CA GLY A 17 -12.83 -6.65 4.55
C GLY A 17 -12.28 -7.50 5.69
N LYS A 18 -10.96 -7.52 5.78
CA LYS A 18 -10.24 -8.17 6.88
C LYS A 18 -10.25 -7.23 8.08
N ARG A 19 -10.91 -7.62 9.18
CA ARG A 19 -10.73 -6.98 10.48
C ARG A 19 -9.95 -7.93 11.39
N ALA A 20 -9.03 -7.39 12.17
CA ALA A 20 -8.34 -8.17 13.20
C ALA A 20 -9.39 -8.75 14.17
N GLY A 21 -9.40 -10.09 14.33
CA GLY A 21 -10.32 -10.79 15.25
C GLY A 21 -11.68 -11.22 14.67
N ALA A 22 -12.01 -10.91 13.40
CA ALA A 22 -13.23 -11.39 12.75
C ALA A 22 -12.95 -12.54 11.77
N HIS A 23 -13.95 -13.42 11.55
CA HIS A 23 -13.86 -14.49 10.57
C HIS A 23 -13.45 -13.94 9.20
N HIS A 24 -12.38 -14.51 8.67
CA HIS A 24 -11.78 -14.12 7.40
C HIS A 24 -12.74 -14.50 6.26
N VAL A 25 -13.35 -13.52 5.60
CA VAL A 25 -14.03 -13.80 4.33
C VAL A 25 -12.95 -14.20 3.33
N GLN A 26 -13.00 -15.43 2.86
CA GLN A 26 -12.10 -15.97 1.86
C GLN A 26 -12.31 -15.21 0.54
N GLN A 27 -11.28 -15.13 -0.32
CA GLN A 27 -11.42 -14.44 -1.60
C GLN A 27 -12.46 -15.12 -2.48
N GLU A 28 -12.54 -16.42 -2.40
CA GLU A 28 -13.52 -17.25 -3.10
C GLU A 28 -14.95 -16.84 -2.75
N GLU A 29 -15.20 -16.54 -1.48
CA GLU A 29 -16.51 -16.07 -1.02
C GLU A 29 -16.80 -14.65 -1.50
N THR A 30 -15.80 -13.75 -1.50
CA THR A 30 -15.94 -12.43 -2.10
C THR A 30 -16.30 -12.54 -3.59
N ASN A 31 -15.60 -13.40 -4.32
CA ASN A 31 -15.86 -13.66 -5.73
C ASN A 31 -17.27 -14.22 -5.97
N ARG A 32 -17.68 -15.16 -5.12
CA ARG A 32 -19.04 -15.76 -5.18
C ARG A 32 -20.13 -14.69 -4.99
N LEU A 33 -19.98 -13.84 -3.98
CA LEU A 33 -20.92 -12.74 -3.72
C LEU A 33 -21.02 -11.76 -4.89
N LEU A 34 -19.90 -11.39 -5.49
CA LEU A 34 -19.89 -10.52 -6.67
C LEU A 34 -20.71 -11.11 -7.82
N VAL A 35 -20.50 -12.40 -8.13
CA VAL A 35 -21.23 -13.10 -9.19
C VAL A 35 -22.70 -13.24 -8.85
N GLU A 36 -23.04 -13.67 -7.64
CA GLU A 36 -24.42 -13.90 -7.20
C GLU A 36 -25.27 -12.63 -7.30
N HIS A 37 -24.77 -11.51 -6.76
CA HIS A 37 -25.50 -10.24 -6.80
C HIS A 37 -25.62 -9.69 -8.21
N ALA A 38 -24.58 -9.81 -9.03
CA ALA A 38 -24.62 -9.36 -10.43
C ALA A 38 -25.62 -10.19 -11.27
N GLN A 39 -25.70 -11.52 -11.05
CA GLN A 39 -26.66 -12.40 -11.74
C GLN A 39 -28.12 -12.11 -11.37
N LYS A 40 -28.37 -11.56 -10.17
CA LYS A 40 -29.69 -11.05 -9.78
C LYS A 40 -30.07 -9.74 -10.49
N GLY A 41 -29.21 -9.20 -11.34
CA GLY A 41 -29.41 -7.92 -12.01
C GLY A 41 -29.12 -6.69 -11.13
N GLU A 42 -28.50 -6.88 -9.98
CA GLU A 42 -28.16 -5.80 -9.07
C GLU A 42 -26.93 -5.02 -9.57
N ARG A 43 -26.91 -3.70 -9.30
CA ARG A 43 -25.70 -2.88 -9.52
C ARG A 43 -24.75 -3.05 -8.37
N VAL A 44 -23.71 -3.83 -8.58
CA VAL A 44 -22.70 -4.15 -7.57
C VAL A 44 -21.52 -3.20 -7.64
N VAL A 45 -21.12 -2.63 -6.51
CA VAL A 45 -19.90 -1.83 -6.35
C VAL A 45 -18.95 -2.53 -5.39
N ARG A 46 -17.81 -2.97 -5.87
CA ARG A 46 -16.73 -3.50 -5.05
C ARG A 46 -15.81 -2.36 -4.61
N LEU A 47 -16.08 -1.82 -3.41
CA LEU A 47 -15.26 -0.74 -2.83
C LEU A 47 -13.97 -1.31 -2.24
N LYS A 48 -12.84 -0.69 -2.61
CA LYS A 48 -11.49 -1.10 -2.19
C LYS A 48 -10.69 0.12 -1.74
N GLY A 49 -9.72 -0.08 -0.87
CA GLY A 49 -8.73 0.95 -0.55
C GLY A 49 -7.63 0.99 -1.62
N GLY A 50 -7.18 2.17 -2.01
CA GLY A 50 -6.14 2.35 -3.01
C GLY A 50 -6.59 1.98 -4.43
N ASP A 51 -5.69 1.47 -5.25
CA ASP A 51 -5.98 0.98 -6.59
C ASP A 51 -6.38 -0.51 -6.57
N PRO A 52 -7.47 -0.92 -7.26
CA PRO A 52 -7.94 -2.29 -7.22
C PRO A 52 -6.96 -3.31 -7.83
N PHE A 53 -6.08 -2.88 -8.72
CA PHE A 53 -5.12 -3.76 -9.41
C PHE A 53 -3.71 -3.76 -8.79
N VAL A 54 -3.45 -2.90 -7.80
CA VAL A 54 -2.16 -2.89 -7.09
C VAL A 54 -2.30 -3.60 -5.74
N PHE A 55 -1.85 -4.85 -5.68
CA PHE A 55 -1.92 -5.74 -4.50
C PHE A 55 -3.31 -5.85 -3.85
N GLY A 56 -4.35 -5.49 -4.60
CA GLY A 56 -5.75 -5.48 -4.15
C GLY A 56 -6.57 -6.69 -4.60
N ARG A 57 -5.97 -7.66 -5.28
CA ARG A 57 -6.64 -8.87 -5.82
C ARG A 57 -7.77 -8.57 -6.82
N GLY A 58 -7.89 -7.34 -7.32
CA GLY A 58 -8.91 -6.97 -8.31
C GLY A 58 -8.83 -7.78 -9.60
N GLY A 59 -7.63 -8.22 -9.99
CA GLY A 59 -7.45 -9.12 -11.13
C GLY A 59 -8.19 -10.45 -10.96
N GLU A 60 -8.11 -11.08 -9.77
CA GLU A 60 -8.80 -12.34 -9.47
C GLU A 60 -10.34 -12.15 -9.46
N GLU A 61 -10.82 -11.03 -8.92
CA GLU A 61 -12.24 -10.67 -8.92
C GLU A 61 -12.76 -10.50 -10.35
N VAL A 62 -12.01 -9.78 -11.20
CA VAL A 62 -12.36 -9.55 -12.61
C VAL A 62 -12.32 -10.83 -13.44
N GLN A 63 -11.33 -11.70 -13.24
CA GLN A 63 -11.27 -12.99 -13.91
C GLN A 63 -12.52 -13.85 -13.62
N THR A 64 -12.97 -13.85 -12.36
CA THR A 64 -14.19 -14.58 -11.97
C THR A 64 -15.44 -14.00 -12.63
N LEU A 65 -15.57 -12.67 -12.68
CA LEU A 65 -16.69 -12.00 -13.35
C LEU A 65 -16.69 -12.28 -14.86
N HIS A 66 -15.53 -12.23 -15.49
CA HIS A 66 -15.38 -12.55 -16.92
C HIS A 66 -15.80 -14.00 -17.23
N GLN A 67 -15.36 -14.95 -16.43
CA GLN A 67 -15.75 -16.36 -16.58
C GLN A 67 -17.25 -16.58 -16.43
N ALA A 68 -17.91 -15.76 -15.59
CA ALA A 68 -19.35 -15.78 -15.40
C ALA A 68 -20.14 -14.96 -16.45
N GLY A 69 -19.48 -14.36 -17.45
CA GLY A 69 -20.11 -13.55 -18.49
C GLY A 69 -20.68 -12.21 -17.99
N ILE A 70 -20.18 -11.72 -16.85
CA ILE A 70 -20.67 -10.49 -16.22
C ILE A 70 -19.85 -9.30 -16.70
N ALA A 71 -20.52 -8.26 -17.21
CA ALA A 71 -19.89 -7.00 -17.59
C ALA A 71 -19.44 -6.23 -16.35
N TYR A 72 -18.24 -5.62 -16.43
CA TYR A 72 -17.67 -4.85 -15.34
C TYR A 72 -16.94 -3.59 -15.83
N ARG A 73 -16.66 -2.69 -14.92
CA ARG A 73 -15.80 -1.52 -15.13
C ARG A 73 -14.83 -1.39 -13.98
N ILE A 74 -13.59 -0.96 -14.28
CA ILE A 74 -12.59 -0.61 -13.27
C ILE A 74 -12.53 0.90 -13.15
N VAL A 75 -12.63 1.38 -11.92
CA VAL A 75 -12.33 2.76 -11.56
C VAL A 75 -10.95 2.75 -10.89
N PRO A 76 -9.91 3.33 -11.50
CA PRO A 76 -8.59 3.38 -10.88
C PRO A 76 -8.61 4.23 -9.61
N GLY A 77 -7.69 3.94 -8.71
CA GLY A 77 -7.52 4.67 -7.47
C GLY A 77 -6.07 5.02 -7.19
N ILE A 78 -5.84 5.84 -6.18
CA ILE A 78 -4.48 6.20 -5.75
C ILE A 78 -3.97 5.09 -4.85
N THR A 79 -3.01 4.31 -5.33
CA THR A 79 -2.37 3.27 -4.53
C THR A 79 -1.55 3.87 -3.39
N ALA A 80 -1.38 3.13 -2.29
CA ALA A 80 -0.66 3.59 -1.11
C ALA A 80 0.77 4.08 -1.42
N ALA A 81 1.47 3.47 -2.39
CA ALA A 81 2.78 3.93 -2.82
C ALA A 81 2.76 5.39 -3.29
N LEU A 82 1.74 5.81 -4.01
CA LEU A 82 1.61 7.19 -4.50
C LEU A 82 1.04 8.12 -3.41
N GLY A 83 -0.04 7.71 -2.75
CA GLY A 83 -0.72 8.56 -1.78
C GLY A 83 0.10 8.78 -0.50
N ALA A 84 0.53 7.71 0.16
CA ALA A 84 1.23 7.82 1.43
C ALA A 84 2.61 8.49 1.29
N THR A 85 3.35 8.23 0.19
CA THR A 85 4.65 8.87 -0.02
C THR A 85 4.53 10.36 -0.32
N ALA A 86 3.52 10.77 -1.11
CA ALA A 86 3.26 12.18 -1.36
C ALA A 86 2.95 12.94 -0.06
N TYR A 87 2.10 12.38 0.79
CA TYR A 87 1.78 12.97 2.10
C TYR A 87 2.94 12.87 3.09
N ALA A 88 3.86 11.93 2.92
CA ALA A 88 5.08 11.87 3.70
C ALA A 88 6.17 12.84 3.22
N GLY A 89 5.97 13.55 2.09
CA GLY A 89 7.00 14.39 1.48
C GLY A 89 8.17 13.58 0.91
N ILE A 90 7.90 12.37 0.41
CA ILE A 90 8.91 11.49 -0.18
C ILE A 90 8.55 11.26 -1.65
N PRO A 91 9.25 11.88 -2.60
CA PRO A 91 9.03 11.60 -4.02
C PRO A 91 9.48 10.18 -4.35
N LEU A 92 8.70 9.44 -5.15
CA LEU A 92 9.11 8.09 -5.55
C LEU A 92 10.24 8.09 -6.57
N THR A 93 10.36 9.17 -7.34
CA THR A 93 11.42 9.38 -8.32
C THR A 93 11.98 10.78 -8.17
N HIS A 94 13.29 10.92 -8.42
CA HIS A 94 13.96 12.21 -8.43
C HIS A 94 15.14 12.13 -9.39
N ARG A 95 15.39 13.20 -10.15
CA ARG A 95 16.43 13.23 -11.17
C ARG A 95 17.79 12.77 -10.66
N ASP A 96 18.15 13.17 -9.43
CA ASP A 96 19.47 12.93 -8.87
C ASP A 96 19.53 11.70 -7.94
N CYS A 97 18.38 11.12 -7.55
CA CYS A 97 18.32 10.03 -6.57
C CYS A 97 17.86 8.71 -7.17
N ALA A 98 16.71 8.71 -7.86
CA ALA A 98 16.12 7.48 -8.39
C ALA A 98 15.24 7.79 -9.62
N GLN A 99 15.52 7.15 -10.75
CA GLN A 99 14.77 7.35 -12.00
C GLN A 99 13.63 6.35 -12.18
N SER A 100 13.44 5.46 -11.23
CA SER A 100 12.38 4.44 -11.23
C SER A 100 12.01 4.01 -9.82
N ALA A 101 10.80 3.48 -9.69
CA ALA A 101 10.30 2.92 -8.44
C ALA A 101 9.72 1.53 -8.68
N LEU A 102 9.94 0.61 -7.76
CA LEU A 102 9.40 -0.74 -7.77
C LEU A 102 8.44 -0.94 -6.61
N PHE A 103 7.25 -1.45 -6.90
CA PHE A 103 6.28 -1.86 -5.90
C PHE A 103 6.44 -3.36 -5.67
N VAL A 104 6.72 -3.73 -4.44
CA VAL A 104 7.01 -5.10 -4.04
C VAL A 104 6.11 -5.50 -2.89
N THR A 105 5.62 -6.75 -2.87
CA THR A 105 4.93 -7.29 -1.71
C THR A 105 5.91 -8.02 -0.78
N GLY A 106 5.88 -7.71 0.50
CA GLY A 106 6.60 -8.47 1.52
C GLY A 106 5.90 -9.78 1.91
N HIS A 107 4.68 -10.01 1.38
CA HIS A 107 3.91 -11.22 1.66
C HIS A 107 3.82 -12.09 0.40
N SER A 108 4.44 -13.26 0.43
CA SER A 108 4.30 -14.28 -0.61
C SER A 108 3.34 -15.38 -0.14
N LYS A 109 2.45 -15.83 -1.03
CA LYS A 109 1.48 -16.91 -0.76
C LYS A 109 2.10 -18.30 -0.86
N HIS A 110 3.18 -18.44 -1.60
CA HIS A 110 3.83 -19.73 -1.86
C HIS A 110 5.26 -19.72 -1.34
N GLU A 111 5.64 -20.75 -0.60
CA GLU A 111 7.04 -21.08 -0.37
C GLU A 111 7.72 -21.24 -1.73
N GLY A 112 8.71 -20.38 -2.02
CA GLY A 112 9.42 -20.35 -3.31
C GLY A 112 9.11 -19.19 -4.24
N SER A 113 8.07 -18.37 -4.00
CA SER A 113 7.82 -17.14 -4.78
C SER A 113 8.31 -15.89 -4.05
N GLN A 114 9.52 -15.94 -3.51
CA GLN A 114 10.13 -14.75 -2.93
C GLN A 114 10.52 -13.75 -4.02
N PRO A 115 10.51 -12.43 -3.73
CA PRO A 115 11.07 -11.44 -4.63
C PRO A 115 12.54 -11.78 -4.97
N ASP A 116 12.97 -11.42 -6.16
CA ASP A 116 14.38 -11.50 -6.54
C ASP A 116 15.19 -10.46 -5.76
N TRP A 117 15.57 -10.84 -4.53
CA TRP A 117 16.30 -9.95 -3.62
C TRP A 117 17.63 -9.48 -4.19
N GLN A 118 18.30 -10.31 -5.02
CA GLN A 118 19.55 -9.93 -5.67
C GLN A 118 19.34 -8.76 -6.64
N THR A 119 18.38 -8.86 -7.53
CA THR A 119 18.03 -7.78 -8.46
C THR A 119 17.57 -6.53 -7.70
N LEU A 120 16.73 -6.68 -6.67
CA LEU A 120 16.24 -5.56 -5.88
C LEU A 120 17.35 -4.85 -5.09
N ALA A 121 18.31 -5.61 -4.54
CA ALA A 121 19.41 -5.04 -3.76
C ALA A 121 20.38 -4.23 -4.63
N LEU A 122 20.71 -4.73 -5.81
CA LEU A 122 21.67 -4.10 -6.71
C LEU A 122 21.08 -2.89 -7.46
N SER A 123 19.76 -2.75 -7.52
CA SER A 123 19.12 -1.64 -8.18
C SER A 123 19.25 -0.34 -7.37
N ARG A 124 19.41 0.81 -8.08
CA ARG A 124 19.33 2.14 -7.46
C ARG A 124 17.90 2.69 -7.43
N GLN A 125 16.92 1.85 -7.66
CA GLN A 125 15.51 2.22 -7.69
C GLN A 125 14.98 2.43 -6.28
N THR A 126 13.93 3.24 -6.17
CA THR A 126 13.14 3.32 -4.96
C THR A 126 12.32 2.03 -4.82
N LEU A 127 12.46 1.34 -3.70
CA LEU A 127 11.64 0.17 -3.39
C LEU A 127 10.51 0.59 -2.46
N VAL A 128 9.28 0.24 -2.82
CA VAL A 128 8.09 0.45 -1.99
C VAL A 128 7.52 -0.92 -1.63
N ILE A 129 7.61 -1.27 -0.35
CA ILE A 129 7.24 -2.60 0.13
C ILE A 129 5.88 -2.55 0.81
N TYR A 130 4.92 -3.25 0.21
CA TYR A 130 3.58 -3.46 0.74
C TYR A 130 3.55 -4.70 1.64
N MET A 131 2.73 -4.67 2.69
CA MET A 131 2.49 -5.83 3.57
C MET A 131 3.75 -6.47 4.14
N GLY A 132 4.84 -5.68 4.27
CA GLY A 132 6.16 -6.19 4.65
C GLY A 132 6.55 -5.93 6.11
N THR A 133 5.78 -5.19 6.89
CA THR A 133 6.19 -4.76 8.24
C THR A 133 6.52 -5.90 9.20
N LEU A 134 5.83 -7.04 9.09
CA LEU A 134 6.10 -8.23 9.91
C LEU A 134 7.41 -8.94 9.54
N LYS A 135 7.90 -8.72 8.33
CA LYS A 135 9.13 -9.31 7.79
C LYS A 135 10.20 -8.26 7.53
N ALA A 136 10.08 -7.08 8.13
CA ALA A 136 10.96 -5.94 7.83
C ALA A 136 12.44 -6.24 8.14
N ALA A 137 12.73 -6.96 9.21
CA ALA A 137 14.08 -7.39 9.54
C ALA A 137 14.63 -8.36 8.47
N GLU A 138 13.86 -9.40 8.11
CA GLU A 138 14.23 -10.37 7.06
C GLU A 138 14.44 -9.68 5.70
N ILE A 139 13.59 -8.72 5.35
CA ILE A 139 13.73 -7.93 4.12
C ILE A 139 15.02 -7.12 4.12
N ALA A 140 15.33 -6.46 5.24
CA ALA A 140 16.57 -5.69 5.37
C ALA A 140 17.81 -6.59 5.27
N GLU A 141 17.80 -7.72 5.95
CA GLU A 141 18.88 -8.72 5.92
C GLU A 141 19.11 -9.24 4.50
N ASN A 142 18.05 -9.62 3.78
CA ASN A 142 18.15 -10.07 2.39
C ASN A 142 18.74 -9.00 1.49
N LEU A 143 18.24 -7.76 1.56
CA LEU A 143 18.76 -6.67 0.74
C LEU A 143 20.24 -6.38 1.04
N MET A 144 20.64 -6.40 2.32
CA MET A 144 22.04 -6.20 2.71
C MET A 144 22.93 -7.38 2.30
N ALA A 145 22.47 -8.61 2.43
CA ALA A 145 23.21 -9.81 2.04
C ALA A 145 23.53 -9.82 0.53
N TYR A 146 22.66 -9.23 -0.29
CA TYR A 146 22.88 -9.07 -1.74
C TYR A 146 23.50 -7.72 -2.11
N GLY A 147 24.05 -6.96 -1.15
CA GLY A 147 24.91 -5.81 -1.41
C GLY A 147 24.27 -4.43 -1.29
N ARG A 148 23.00 -4.32 -0.88
CA ARG A 148 22.41 -3.01 -0.55
C ARG A 148 23.10 -2.42 0.68
N GLN A 149 23.49 -1.15 0.62
CA GLN A 149 24.23 -0.54 1.72
C GLN A 149 23.39 -0.47 3.00
N PRO A 150 23.94 -0.86 4.18
CA PRO A 150 23.23 -0.76 5.45
C PRO A 150 22.79 0.67 5.80
N SER A 151 23.48 1.66 5.24
CA SER A 151 23.20 3.10 5.41
C SER A 151 22.10 3.61 4.47
N THR A 152 21.59 2.81 3.53
CA THR A 152 20.51 3.22 2.61
C THR A 152 19.35 3.82 3.41
N PRO A 153 18.87 5.03 3.06
CA PRO A 153 17.76 5.66 3.75
C PRO A 153 16.46 4.84 3.61
N VAL A 154 15.70 4.76 4.70
CA VAL A 154 14.39 4.07 4.72
C VAL A 154 13.35 4.90 5.46
N ALA A 155 12.10 4.71 5.09
CA ALA A 155 10.95 5.25 5.80
C ALA A 155 9.89 4.18 6.03
N VAL A 156 9.23 4.24 7.18
CA VAL A 156 8.01 3.48 7.49
C VAL A 156 6.88 4.49 7.70
N ILE A 157 5.88 4.44 6.83
CA ILE A 157 4.74 5.37 6.82
C ILE A 157 3.52 4.61 7.32
N SER A 158 3.03 4.98 8.49
CA SER A 158 1.81 4.41 9.09
C SER A 158 0.63 5.32 8.85
N ASN A 159 -0.56 4.74 8.64
CA ASN A 159 -1.83 5.46 8.48
C ASN A 159 -1.75 6.57 7.42
N GLY A 160 -1.03 6.32 6.33
CA GLY A 160 -0.74 7.32 5.29
C GLY A 160 -1.99 8.07 4.84
N THR A 161 -1.88 9.40 4.68
CA THR A 161 -2.93 10.36 4.30
C THR A 161 -3.99 10.65 5.37
N LEU A 162 -3.97 9.96 6.49
CA LEU A 162 -4.92 10.20 7.59
C LEU A 162 -4.34 11.22 8.59
N PRO A 163 -5.18 11.89 9.39
CA PRO A 163 -4.71 12.86 10.40
C PRO A 163 -3.69 12.28 11.40
N ASN A 164 -3.77 10.98 11.66
CA ASN A 164 -2.83 10.25 12.52
C ASN A 164 -1.67 9.60 11.74
N GLN A 165 -1.35 10.09 10.56
CA GLN A 165 -0.19 9.62 9.81
C GLN A 165 1.09 9.82 10.63
N THR A 166 1.91 8.78 10.70
CA THR A 166 3.27 8.88 11.24
C THR A 166 4.30 8.42 10.21
N VAL A 167 5.46 9.07 10.22
CA VAL A 167 6.57 8.73 9.32
C VAL A 167 7.83 8.56 10.16
N ARG A 168 8.35 7.33 10.20
CA ARG A 168 9.63 7.02 10.85
C ARG A 168 10.69 6.84 9.78
N THR A 169 11.77 7.61 9.87
CA THR A 169 12.91 7.52 8.96
C THR A 169 14.13 6.94 9.67
N GLY A 170 15.02 6.33 8.92
CA GLY A 170 16.26 5.77 9.44
C GLY A 170 17.09 5.12 8.34
N ARG A 171 17.86 4.10 8.68
CA ARG A 171 18.74 3.38 7.76
C ARG A 171 18.24 1.95 7.57
N LEU A 172 18.61 1.33 6.47
CA LEU A 172 18.18 -0.03 6.12
C LEU A 172 18.45 -1.05 7.24
N LYS A 173 19.62 -0.95 7.88
CA LYS A 173 19.98 -1.82 9.01
C LYS A 173 19.00 -1.72 10.19
N ASP A 174 18.29 -0.61 10.33
CA ASP A 174 17.38 -0.33 11.45
C ASP A 174 15.91 -0.59 11.06
N LEU A 175 15.63 -1.03 9.82
CA LEU A 175 14.28 -1.17 9.26
C LEU A 175 13.37 -2.06 10.12
N GLY A 176 13.92 -3.14 10.66
CA GLY A 176 13.18 -4.06 11.54
C GLY A 176 12.65 -3.36 12.80
N LEU A 177 13.48 -2.53 13.45
CA LEU A 177 13.10 -1.74 14.64
C LEU A 177 12.04 -0.69 14.28
N LEU A 178 12.26 0.08 13.21
CA LEU A 178 11.33 1.10 12.75
C LEU A 178 9.94 0.52 12.43
N ALA A 179 9.90 -0.66 11.82
CA ALA A 179 8.65 -1.33 11.47
C ALA A 179 7.96 -1.99 12.67
N ALA A 180 8.70 -2.42 13.68
CA ALA A 180 8.14 -2.99 14.91
C ALA A 180 7.34 -1.95 15.71
N GLU A 181 7.77 -0.69 15.69
CA GLU A 181 7.11 0.43 16.36
C GLU A 181 5.99 1.07 15.50
N ALA A 182 5.82 0.63 14.26
CA ALA A 182 4.86 1.25 13.33
C ALA A 182 3.46 0.70 13.54
N GLU A 183 2.48 1.60 13.63
CA GLU A 183 1.07 1.23 13.57
C GLU A 183 0.70 0.73 12.17
N ARG A 184 -0.25 -0.21 12.10
CA ARG A 184 -0.75 -0.73 10.82
C ARG A 184 -2.11 -0.13 10.49
N PRO A 185 -2.37 0.12 9.20
CA PRO A 185 -1.58 -0.23 8.02
C PRO A 185 -0.33 0.65 7.85
N ALA A 186 0.77 0.04 7.38
CA ALA A 186 2.00 0.77 7.10
C ALA A 186 2.68 0.32 5.81
N LEU A 187 3.39 1.27 5.19
CA LEU A 187 4.15 1.14 3.96
C LEU A 187 5.63 1.39 4.24
N MET A 188 6.52 0.60 3.65
CA MET A 188 7.96 0.83 3.77
C MET A 188 8.52 1.37 2.45
N VAL A 189 9.38 2.38 2.53
CA VAL A 189 10.09 2.98 1.39
C VAL A 189 11.59 2.88 1.63
N ILE A 190 12.33 2.38 0.64
CA ILE A 190 13.77 2.15 0.74
C ILE A 190 14.45 2.80 -0.46
N GLY A 191 15.33 3.75 -0.24
CA GLY A 191 16.08 4.43 -1.28
C GLY A 191 16.47 5.86 -0.92
N GLU A 192 17.34 6.43 -1.74
CA GLU A 192 17.92 7.77 -1.52
C GLU A 192 16.88 8.89 -1.49
N VAL A 193 15.74 8.72 -2.16
CA VAL A 193 14.64 9.69 -2.15
C VAL A 193 14.07 9.96 -0.75
N VAL A 194 14.26 9.04 0.19
CA VAL A 194 13.78 9.21 1.57
C VAL A 194 14.50 10.38 2.26
N ALA A 195 15.76 10.62 1.93
CA ALA A 195 16.52 11.74 2.48
C ALA A 195 15.94 13.12 2.10
N LEU A 196 15.21 13.21 0.99
CA LEU A 196 14.57 14.45 0.54
C LEU A 196 13.41 14.89 1.43
N ARG A 197 12.90 13.98 2.27
CA ARG A 197 11.77 14.29 3.15
C ARG A 197 12.00 15.50 4.04
N ASP A 198 13.20 15.68 4.56
CA ASP A 198 13.50 16.79 5.48
C ASP A 198 13.25 18.18 4.84
N GLU A 199 13.39 18.26 3.51
CA GLU A 199 13.13 19.46 2.73
C GLU A 199 11.71 19.53 2.15
N MET A 200 11.02 18.36 2.03
CA MET A 200 9.76 18.24 1.27
C MET A 200 8.55 17.87 2.14
N LYS A 201 8.74 17.67 3.45
CA LYS A 201 7.61 17.40 4.35
C LYS A 201 6.68 18.62 4.41
N TRP A 202 5.40 18.40 4.32
CA TRP A 202 4.40 19.46 4.30
C TRP A 202 3.13 19.10 5.08
N PHE A 203 2.76 17.81 5.10
CA PHE A 203 1.53 17.37 5.75
C PHE A 203 1.69 17.42 7.28
N GLY A 204 0.77 18.09 7.95
CA GLY A 204 0.78 18.30 9.39
C GLY A 204 1.56 19.55 9.85
N GLU A 205 2.36 20.18 8.99
CA GLU A 205 3.17 21.37 9.34
C GLU A 205 2.53 22.69 8.88
N PHE A 206 1.62 22.65 7.87
CA PHE A 206 1.04 23.85 7.28
C PHE A 206 -0.45 24.02 7.53
N VAL A 207 -1.10 23.17 8.35
CA VAL A 207 -2.53 23.31 8.66
C VAL A 207 -2.85 24.62 9.34
N GLU A 208 -1.93 25.17 10.12
CA GLU A 208 -2.12 26.47 10.80
C GLU A 208 -2.16 27.68 9.85
N CYS A 209 -1.58 27.58 8.63
CA CYS A 209 -1.52 28.71 7.71
C CYS A 209 -2.81 28.92 6.88
N TYR A 210 -3.71 27.93 6.84
CA TYR A 210 -4.95 28.03 6.05
C TYR A 210 -6.20 28.39 6.87
N GLU A 211 -6.16 28.29 8.19
CA GLU A 211 -7.28 28.70 9.07
C GLU A 211 -7.34 30.22 9.29
N GLU A 212 -6.26 30.98 9.06
CA GLU A 212 -6.24 32.45 9.16
C GLU A 212 -6.69 33.17 7.87
N ALA A 213 -6.97 32.47 6.79
CA ALA A 213 -7.32 33.05 5.48
C ALA A 213 -8.81 32.85 5.08
N ALA A 214 -9.68 32.38 5.97
CA ALA A 214 -11.13 32.26 5.80
C ALA A 214 -11.85 33.20 6.76
#